data_d107669e43445cd58d0053c531009964
#
_entry.id   d107669e43445cd58d0053c531009964
#
_cell.length_a   1.000
_cell.length_b   1.000
_cell.length_c   1.000
_cell.angle_alpha   90.00
_cell.angle_beta   90.00
_cell.angle_gamma   90.00
#
_symmetry.space_group_name_H-M   'P 1'
#
loop_
_entity.id
_entity.type
_entity.pdbx_description
1 polymer ?
#
loop_
_entity_poly.entity_id
_entity_poly.type
_entity_poly.pdbx_seq_one_letter_code
_entity_poly.pdbx_strand_id
1 'polypeptide(L)'
;TYYNRYYFFNGDPNDGYDEYYDGDSGVFINPADYDTQNNIIYANAVRFNGSNNNRLLKISNTAGVPSGQIIQIDTDTDVYFSHVKVISAENTLLLGTQSGKIYRIEDIDQNYNVYELTDENMPEGNVSCIATANENHENLDTLAVTFSNYGIPSVWTSINQGITWENSESNLPDMPIRWIILHPQNANHALLATEIGIWYTNNLFSDSTEWYQSTNGMANVRVDMLQMRESDNMVLAATHGRGLFYGLFNLEDETLYGDLN
;
A
#
# COMPACT_ATOMS: atom_id res chain seq x y z
N THR A 1 20.03 -0.42 5.10
CA THR A 1 20.34 -1.85 5.10
C THR A 1 19.51 -2.50 4.01
N TYR A 2 20.13 -3.26 3.14
CA TYR A 2 19.47 -3.91 2.00
C TYR A 2 18.99 -5.31 2.35
N TYR A 3 18.42 -5.49 3.57
CA TYR A 3 18.07 -6.80 4.08
C TYR A 3 16.72 -6.78 4.77
N ASN A 4 16.01 -7.89 4.73
CA ASN A 4 14.82 -8.13 5.53
C ASN A 4 15.23 -8.35 6.98
N ARG A 5 15.01 -7.34 7.83
CA ARG A 5 15.31 -7.38 9.25
C ARG A 5 14.17 -6.78 10.05
N TYR A 6 13.59 -7.58 10.92
CA TYR A 6 12.42 -7.25 11.72
C TYR A 6 12.68 -7.51 13.19
N TYR A 7 12.22 -6.58 14.02
CA TYR A 7 12.33 -6.68 15.48
C TYR A 7 10.93 -6.74 16.08
N PHE A 8 10.68 -7.72 16.93
CA PHE A 8 9.39 -7.99 17.55
C PHE A 8 9.48 -7.70 19.05
N PHE A 9 8.70 -6.73 19.52
CA PHE A 9 8.63 -6.33 20.91
C PHE A 9 7.32 -6.81 21.52
N ASN A 10 7.37 -7.43 22.69
CA ASN A 10 6.19 -7.93 23.43
C ASN A 10 5.44 -6.82 24.19
N GLY A 11 5.91 -5.57 24.10
CA GLY A 11 5.33 -4.41 24.79
C GLY A 11 5.98 -4.09 26.15
N ASP A 12 6.82 -4.96 26.72
CA ASP A 12 7.65 -4.65 27.88
C ASP A 12 9.06 -4.20 27.43
N PRO A 13 9.45 -2.95 27.71
CA PRO A 13 10.77 -2.45 27.30
C PRO A 13 11.94 -3.16 28.01
N ASN A 14 11.69 -3.96 29.04
CA ASN A 14 12.72 -4.70 29.78
C ASN A 14 12.95 -6.12 29.25
N ASP A 15 12.01 -6.66 28.47
CA ASP A 15 12.07 -8.05 27.98
C ASP A 15 12.90 -8.20 26.70
N GLY A 16 13.39 -7.10 26.14
CA GLY A 16 14.15 -7.12 24.88
C GLY A 16 13.26 -7.28 23.67
N TYR A 17 13.75 -7.97 22.66
CA TYR A 17 13.04 -8.22 21.41
C TYR A 17 13.47 -9.56 20.81
N ASP A 18 12.54 -10.16 20.06
CA ASP A 18 12.89 -11.22 19.12
C ASP A 18 13.26 -10.62 17.76
N GLU A 19 14.17 -11.26 17.05
CA GLU A 19 14.64 -10.77 15.74
C GLU A 19 14.46 -11.84 14.67
N TYR A 20 13.96 -11.42 13.51
CA TYR A 20 14.09 -12.16 12.27
C TYR A 20 15.04 -11.41 11.34
N TYR A 21 16.00 -12.11 10.75
CA TYR A 21 16.99 -11.55 9.83
C TYR A 21 17.20 -12.47 8.63
N ASP A 22 16.98 -11.94 7.42
CA ASP A 22 17.39 -12.53 6.14
C ASP A 22 18.36 -11.58 5.45
N GLY A 23 19.64 -11.93 5.46
CA GLY A 23 20.74 -11.14 4.90
C GLY A 23 20.84 -11.20 3.37
N ASP A 24 20.02 -12.02 2.71
CA ASP A 24 20.11 -12.30 1.27
C ASP A 24 19.01 -11.64 0.45
N SER A 25 18.00 -11.05 1.06
CA SER A 25 16.84 -10.50 0.37
C SER A 25 16.36 -9.15 0.92
N GLY A 26 15.59 -8.43 0.09
CA GLY A 26 14.99 -7.15 0.40
C GLY A 26 15.65 -5.97 -0.30
N VAL A 27 15.03 -4.79 -0.20
CA VAL A 27 15.52 -3.51 -0.74
C VAL A 27 15.61 -2.46 0.36
N PHE A 28 16.20 -1.30 0.08
CA PHE A 28 16.42 -0.24 1.08
C PHE A 28 15.11 0.26 1.72
N ILE A 29 14.08 0.50 0.92
CA ILE A 29 12.69 0.72 1.35
C ILE A 29 11.93 -0.51 0.88
N ASN A 30 11.76 -1.48 1.78
CA ASN A 30 11.19 -2.78 1.43
C ASN A 30 9.69 -2.80 1.70
N PRO A 31 8.84 -3.02 0.67
CA PRO A 31 7.42 -3.12 0.88
C PRO A 31 7.08 -4.34 1.72
N ALA A 32 6.23 -4.12 2.71
CA ALA A 32 5.73 -5.16 3.60
C ALA A 32 4.36 -4.77 4.14
N ASP A 33 3.54 -5.77 4.44
CA ASP A 33 2.27 -5.59 5.13
C ASP A 33 2.02 -6.71 6.14
N TYR A 34 1.10 -6.48 7.07
CA TYR A 34 0.86 -7.33 8.21
C TYR A 34 -0.55 -7.91 8.23
N ASP A 35 -0.63 -9.22 8.25
CA ASP A 35 -1.87 -9.97 8.50
C ASP A 35 -2.20 -9.96 10.00
N THR A 36 -3.14 -9.12 10.37
CA THR A 36 -3.57 -8.95 11.76
C THR A 36 -4.33 -10.13 12.32
N GLN A 37 -4.96 -10.96 11.48
CA GLN A 37 -5.74 -12.12 11.91
C GLN A 37 -4.83 -13.31 12.20
N ASN A 38 -3.81 -13.53 11.37
CA ASN A 38 -2.94 -14.68 11.46
C ASN A 38 -1.57 -14.36 12.08
N ASN A 39 -1.29 -13.10 12.41
CA ASN A 39 0.00 -12.62 12.93
C ASN A 39 1.17 -12.97 11.99
N ILE A 40 1.01 -12.64 10.71
CA ILE A 40 2.00 -12.90 9.67
C ILE A 40 2.42 -11.58 9.02
N ILE A 41 3.73 -11.40 8.78
CA ILE A 41 4.24 -10.35 7.91
C ILE A 41 4.52 -10.95 6.54
N TYR A 42 4.07 -10.28 5.48
CA TYR A 42 4.48 -10.51 4.11
C TYR A 42 5.32 -9.35 3.61
N ALA A 43 6.50 -9.65 3.07
CA ALA A 43 7.44 -8.65 2.59
C ALA A 43 8.05 -9.05 1.25
N ASN A 44 8.48 -8.06 0.46
CA ASN A 44 9.27 -8.33 -0.72
C ASN A 44 10.60 -9.02 -0.37
N ALA A 45 10.95 -10.07 -1.12
CA ALA A 45 12.16 -10.86 -0.90
C ALA A 45 13.06 -10.90 -2.14
N VAL A 46 13.14 -9.80 -2.87
CA VAL A 46 14.02 -9.67 -4.03
C VAL A 46 15.49 -9.90 -3.67
N ARG A 47 16.25 -10.54 -4.55
CA ARG A 47 17.71 -10.73 -4.40
C ARG A 47 18.50 -9.81 -5.31
N PHE A 48 19.58 -9.22 -4.80
CA PHE A 48 20.43 -8.30 -5.58
C PHE A 48 21.22 -8.96 -6.72
N ASN A 49 21.45 -10.26 -6.66
CA ASN A 49 22.38 -10.97 -7.55
C ASN A 49 21.72 -12.11 -8.31
N GLY A 50 20.38 -12.12 -8.44
CA GLY A 50 19.68 -13.30 -8.96
C GLY A 50 18.62 -13.02 -10.01
N SER A 51 18.35 -14.03 -10.80
CA SER A 51 17.08 -14.33 -11.42
C SER A 51 16.09 -14.83 -10.34
N ASN A 52 14.79 -14.69 -10.58
CA ASN A 52 13.70 -15.04 -9.68
C ASN A 52 13.48 -14.00 -8.57
N ASN A 53 13.17 -12.77 -8.97
CA ASN A 53 12.90 -11.66 -8.07
C ASN A 53 11.44 -11.61 -7.57
N ASN A 54 10.54 -12.34 -8.22
CA ASN A 54 9.13 -12.51 -7.85
C ASN A 54 8.96 -13.40 -6.59
N ARG A 55 9.52 -12.92 -5.48
CA ARG A 55 9.59 -13.64 -4.21
C ARG A 55 9.03 -12.81 -3.07
N LEU A 56 8.31 -13.48 -2.18
CA LEU A 56 7.86 -12.94 -0.91
C LEU A 56 8.55 -13.65 0.25
N LEU A 57 8.81 -12.91 1.30
CA LEU A 57 9.13 -13.42 2.62
C LEU A 57 7.85 -13.46 3.44
N LYS A 58 7.49 -14.62 3.97
CA LYS A 58 6.45 -14.81 4.97
C LYS A 58 7.11 -15.00 6.32
N ILE A 59 6.84 -14.13 7.30
CA ILE A 59 7.30 -14.26 8.68
C ILE A 59 6.11 -14.61 9.55
N SER A 60 6.11 -15.80 10.10
CA SER A 60 5.09 -16.32 11.00
C SER A 60 5.55 -16.27 12.45
N ASN A 61 4.60 -16.46 13.37
CA ASN A 61 4.83 -16.49 14.82
C ASN A 61 5.44 -15.19 15.38
N THR A 62 4.91 -14.06 14.92
CA THR A 62 5.41 -12.72 15.30
C THR A 62 5.19 -12.38 16.78
N ALA A 63 4.34 -13.14 17.49
CA ALA A 63 4.12 -13.04 18.94
C ALA A 63 5.01 -13.99 19.76
N GLY A 64 5.96 -14.70 19.12
CA GLY A 64 6.88 -15.65 19.74
C GLY A 64 8.20 -15.62 18.98
N VAL A 65 8.88 -16.77 18.88
CA VAL A 65 10.11 -16.86 18.08
C VAL A 65 9.75 -16.79 16.58
N PRO A 66 10.10 -15.71 15.87
CA PRO A 66 9.70 -15.53 14.48
C PRO A 66 10.35 -16.55 13.55
N SER A 67 9.60 -17.00 12.56
CA SER A 67 10.04 -17.98 11.57
C SER A 67 9.74 -17.48 10.17
N GLY A 68 10.74 -17.42 9.30
CA GLY A 68 10.61 -16.93 7.92
C GLY A 68 10.61 -18.04 6.88
N GLN A 69 9.78 -17.88 5.87
CA GLN A 69 9.71 -18.73 4.69
C GLN A 69 9.73 -17.87 3.43
N ILE A 70 10.52 -18.26 2.44
CA ILE A 70 10.47 -17.63 1.11
C ILE A 70 9.42 -18.36 0.26
N ILE A 71 8.52 -17.57 -0.33
CA ILE A 71 7.51 -18.02 -1.28
C ILE A 71 7.88 -17.47 -2.65
N GLN A 72 8.06 -18.37 -3.63
CA GLN A 72 8.25 -17.98 -5.02
C GLN A 72 6.87 -17.78 -5.64
N ILE A 73 6.56 -16.58 -6.14
CA ILE A 73 5.29 -16.31 -6.81
C ILE A 73 5.45 -16.66 -8.31
N ASP A 74 4.53 -17.45 -8.83
CA ASP A 74 4.54 -17.87 -10.23
C ASP A 74 3.94 -16.75 -11.10
N THR A 75 4.81 -15.89 -11.62
CA THR A 75 4.48 -14.83 -12.58
C THR A 75 5.18 -15.07 -13.90
N ASP A 76 4.57 -14.65 -15.00
CA ASP A 76 5.10 -14.87 -16.35
C ASP A 76 6.48 -14.24 -16.60
N THR A 77 6.83 -13.23 -15.82
CA THR A 77 8.09 -12.50 -15.92
C THR A 77 8.74 -12.32 -14.55
N ASP A 78 10.05 -12.12 -14.54
CA ASP A 78 10.80 -11.77 -13.33
C ASP A 78 10.48 -10.32 -12.93
N VAL A 79 9.78 -10.14 -11.81
CA VAL A 79 9.27 -8.85 -11.35
C VAL A 79 9.74 -8.50 -9.94
N TYR A 80 9.88 -7.20 -9.68
CA TYR A 80 10.14 -6.66 -8.33
C TYR A 80 8.84 -6.16 -7.74
N PHE A 81 8.43 -6.70 -6.61
CA PHE A 81 7.27 -6.21 -5.88
C PHE A 81 7.61 -4.86 -5.21
N SER A 82 6.90 -3.83 -5.60
CA SER A 82 7.04 -2.47 -5.07
C SER A 82 5.97 -2.13 -4.03
N HIS A 83 4.89 -2.91 -3.98
CA HIS A 83 3.82 -2.81 -2.98
C HIS A 83 3.31 -4.20 -2.60
N VAL A 84 3.01 -4.37 -1.33
CA VAL A 84 2.37 -5.56 -0.76
C VAL A 84 1.18 -5.07 0.06
N LYS A 85 0.00 -5.63 -0.19
CA LYS A 85 -1.22 -5.41 0.58
C LYS A 85 -1.82 -6.73 0.99
N VAL A 86 -2.08 -6.89 2.28
CA VAL A 86 -2.73 -8.08 2.85
C VAL A 86 -4.23 -7.84 2.99
N ILE A 87 -5.02 -8.80 2.55
CA ILE A 87 -6.47 -8.88 2.80
C ILE A 87 -6.70 -10.09 3.70
N SER A 88 -6.59 -9.87 5.00
CA SER A 88 -6.58 -10.94 6.01
C SER A 88 -7.85 -11.79 5.99
N ALA A 89 -9.02 -11.18 5.79
CA ALA A 89 -10.30 -11.88 5.77
C ALA A 89 -10.42 -12.92 4.64
N GLU A 90 -9.67 -12.75 3.54
CA GLU A 90 -9.74 -13.59 2.35
C GLU A 90 -8.47 -14.43 2.14
N ASN A 91 -7.51 -14.40 3.06
CA ASN A 91 -6.19 -15.04 2.88
C ASN A 91 -5.55 -14.68 1.52
N THR A 92 -5.71 -13.41 1.12
CA THR A 92 -5.36 -12.88 -0.19
C THR A 92 -4.31 -11.79 -0.09
N LEU A 93 -3.39 -11.73 -1.04
CA LEU A 93 -2.46 -10.63 -1.22
C LEU A 93 -2.72 -9.89 -2.53
N LEU A 94 -2.59 -8.57 -2.50
CA LEU A 94 -2.46 -7.74 -3.69
C LEU A 94 -1.02 -7.25 -3.78
N LEU A 95 -0.40 -7.45 -4.93
CA LEU A 95 1.00 -7.12 -5.17
C LEU A 95 1.12 -6.14 -6.33
N GLY A 96 1.79 -5.02 -6.10
CA GLY A 96 2.20 -4.09 -7.14
C GLY A 96 3.67 -4.29 -7.50
N THR A 97 4.05 -3.95 -8.73
CA THR A 97 5.42 -4.11 -9.22
C THR A 97 6.03 -2.79 -9.69
N GLN A 98 7.35 -2.77 -9.83
CA GLN A 98 8.07 -1.62 -10.40
C GLN A 98 7.81 -1.41 -11.90
N SER A 99 7.25 -2.41 -12.58
CA SER A 99 6.93 -2.37 -14.01
C SER A 99 5.45 -2.09 -14.32
N GLY A 100 4.63 -1.80 -13.30
CA GLY A 100 3.20 -1.49 -13.49
C GLY A 100 2.28 -2.69 -13.41
N LYS A 101 2.81 -3.90 -13.21
CA LYS A 101 1.98 -5.09 -13.06
C LYS A 101 1.33 -5.16 -11.69
N ILE A 102 0.11 -5.68 -11.66
CA ILE A 102 -0.69 -5.88 -10.45
C ILE A 102 -1.10 -7.34 -10.42
N TYR A 103 -0.89 -7.99 -9.28
CA TYR A 103 -1.26 -9.39 -9.07
C TYR A 103 -2.15 -9.55 -7.84
N ARG A 104 -3.12 -10.45 -7.93
CA ARG A 104 -3.87 -11.00 -6.80
C ARG A 104 -3.42 -12.43 -6.57
N ILE A 105 -3.07 -12.73 -5.32
CA ILE A 105 -2.68 -14.06 -4.88
C ILE A 105 -3.73 -14.54 -3.89
N GLU A 106 -4.47 -15.56 -4.23
CA GLU A 106 -5.48 -16.18 -3.37
C GLU A 106 -4.93 -17.42 -2.70
N ASP A 107 -5.41 -17.73 -1.49
CA ASP A 107 -5.02 -18.90 -0.70
C ASP A 107 -3.51 -19.02 -0.46
N ILE A 108 -2.85 -17.89 -0.14
CA ILE A 108 -1.37 -17.79 -0.02
C ILE A 108 -0.76 -18.83 0.93
N ASP A 109 -1.52 -19.36 1.86
CA ASP A 109 -1.07 -20.36 2.84
C ASP A 109 -1.18 -21.82 2.38
N GLN A 110 -1.72 -22.03 1.19
CA GLN A 110 -1.98 -23.37 0.62
C GLN A 110 -1.40 -23.50 -0.79
N ASN A 111 -2.17 -24.10 -1.69
CA ASN A 111 -1.88 -24.09 -3.11
C ASN A 111 -2.46 -22.80 -3.70
N TYR A 112 -1.71 -21.72 -3.59
CA TYR A 112 -2.17 -20.40 -4.02
C TYR A 112 -2.41 -20.31 -5.52
N ASN A 113 -3.34 -19.44 -5.90
CA ASN A 113 -3.60 -19.06 -7.29
C ASN A 113 -3.08 -17.63 -7.52
N VAL A 114 -2.51 -17.40 -8.72
CA VAL A 114 -2.00 -16.09 -9.14
C VAL A 114 -2.87 -15.57 -10.27
N TYR A 115 -3.38 -14.35 -10.13
CA TYR A 115 -4.15 -13.63 -11.15
C TYR A 115 -3.47 -12.32 -11.47
N GLU A 116 -3.12 -12.08 -12.73
CA GLU A 116 -2.71 -10.75 -13.18
C GLU A 116 -3.96 -9.89 -13.37
N LEU A 117 -3.98 -8.72 -12.72
CA LEU A 117 -5.08 -7.75 -12.77
C LEU A 117 -4.77 -6.53 -13.64
N THR A 118 -3.63 -6.52 -14.31
CA THR A 118 -3.18 -5.37 -15.10
C THR A 118 -4.04 -5.22 -16.36
N ASP A 119 -4.61 -4.03 -16.57
CA ASP A 119 -5.30 -3.67 -17.81
C ASP A 119 -4.30 -3.18 -18.85
N GLU A 120 -4.56 -3.44 -20.15
CA GLU A 120 -3.69 -3.03 -21.26
C GLU A 120 -3.53 -1.51 -21.40
N ASN A 121 -4.48 -0.72 -20.86
CA ASN A 121 -4.44 0.75 -20.87
C ASN A 121 -3.66 1.33 -19.68
N MET A 122 -3.33 0.53 -18.68
CA MET A 122 -2.55 1.00 -17.54
C MET A 122 -1.10 1.27 -17.94
N PRO A 123 -0.45 2.28 -17.33
CA PRO A 123 0.91 2.64 -17.69
C PRO A 123 1.93 1.63 -17.15
N GLU A 124 3.05 1.52 -17.83
CA GLU A 124 4.27 0.98 -17.23
C GLU A 124 4.82 1.99 -16.21
N GLY A 125 5.06 1.53 -14.97
CA GLY A 125 5.56 2.41 -13.92
C GLY A 125 5.60 1.72 -12.56
N ASN A 126 6.14 2.41 -11.56
CA ASN A 126 6.24 1.86 -10.21
C ASN A 126 4.89 1.98 -9.50
N VAL A 127 4.22 0.86 -9.27
CA VAL A 127 3.03 0.80 -8.41
C VAL A 127 3.44 1.16 -6.99
N SER A 128 2.96 2.27 -6.48
CA SER A 128 3.34 2.80 -5.17
C SER A 128 2.39 2.37 -4.04
N CYS A 129 1.10 2.22 -4.35
CA CYS A 129 0.11 1.77 -3.39
C CYS A 129 -1.07 1.07 -4.09
N ILE A 130 -1.65 0.08 -3.41
CA ILE A 130 -2.93 -0.54 -3.74
C ILE A 130 -3.80 -0.40 -2.50
N ALA A 131 -4.97 0.23 -2.64
CA ALA A 131 -5.96 0.40 -1.58
C ALA A 131 -7.25 -0.32 -1.95
N THR A 132 -7.94 -0.81 -0.92
CA THR A 132 -9.25 -1.45 -1.02
C THR A 132 -10.27 -0.69 -0.18
N ALA A 133 -11.55 -0.74 -0.57
CA ALA A 133 -12.60 0.02 0.10
C ALA A 133 -12.94 -0.49 1.52
N ASN A 134 -12.63 -1.75 1.82
CA ASN A 134 -12.90 -2.37 3.11
C ASN A 134 -11.85 -3.44 3.41
N GLU A 135 -10.85 -3.09 4.20
CA GLU A 135 -9.78 -4.01 4.58
C GLU A 135 -10.26 -5.19 5.45
N ASN A 136 -11.40 -5.02 6.11
CA ASN A 136 -11.98 -6.01 7.02
C ASN A 136 -13.20 -6.74 6.47
N HIS A 137 -13.61 -6.50 5.22
CA HIS A 137 -14.79 -7.10 4.62
C HIS A 137 -14.45 -7.87 3.34
N GLU A 138 -15.23 -8.93 3.10
CA GLU A 138 -15.14 -9.91 2.02
C GLU A 138 -15.36 -9.35 0.60
N ASN A 139 -15.07 -8.07 0.36
CA ASN A 139 -15.39 -7.45 -0.92
C ASN A 139 -14.21 -6.66 -1.48
N LEU A 140 -13.45 -7.31 -2.36
CA LEU A 140 -12.41 -6.69 -3.19
C LEU A 140 -12.97 -5.98 -4.43
N ASP A 141 -14.29 -5.76 -4.52
CA ASP A 141 -14.90 -5.18 -5.72
C ASP A 141 -14.30 -3.82 -6.08
N THR A 142 -13.91 -3.05 -5.06
CA THR A 142 -13.42 -1.69 -5.23
C THR A 142 -11.95 -1.58 -4.90
N LEU A 143 -11.14 -1.25 -5.91
CA LEU A 143 -9.70 -1.08 -5.81
C LEU A 143 -9.28 0.30 -6.32
N ALA A 144 -8.24 0.86 -5.70
CA ALA A 144 -7.51 2.02 -6.20
C ALA A 144 -6.01 1.73 -6.23
N VAL A 145 -5.34 2.13 -7.31
CA VAL A 145 -3.90 1.92 -7.50
C VAL A 145 -3.24 3.24 -7.85
N THR A 146 -2.05 3.47 -7.30
CA THR A 146 -1.26 4.66 -7.60
C THR A 146 0.11 4.33 -8.14
N PHE A 147 0.66 5.27 -8.94
CA PHE A 147 1.99 5.18 -9.54
C PHE A 147 2.86 6.36 -9.09
N SER A 148 4.12 6.08 -8.79
CA SER A 148 5.08 7.10 -8.33
C SER A 148 6.03 7.58 -9.40
N ASN A 149 5.54 7.76 -10.63
CA ASN A 149 6.30 8.23 -11.77
C ASN A 149 5.76 9.58 -12.26
N TYR A 150 6.60 10.36 -12.93
CA TYR A 150 6.18 11.50 -13.73
C TYR A 150 5.82 11.07 -15.16
N GLY A 151 4.96 11.84 -15.82
CA GLY A 151 4.64 11.66 -17.24
C GLY A 151 3.71 10.50 -17.56
N ILE A 152 3.05 9.93 -16.54
CA ILE A 152 2.06 8.86 -16.71
C ILE A 152 0.85 9.13 -15.81
N PRO A 153 -0.36 8.65 -16.19
CA PRO A 153 -1.51 8.71 -15.30
C PRO A 153 -1.26 7.94 -14.00
N SER A 154 -1.33 8.64 -12.87
CA SER A 154 -0.86 8.14 -11.58
C SER A 154 -1.93 7.56 -10.67
N VAL A 155 -3.24 7.69 -11.00
CA VAL A 155 -4.35 7.16 -10.19
C VAL A 155 -5.30 6.36 -11.07
N TRP A 156 -5.52 5.10 -10.71
CA TRP A 156 -6.42 4.19 -11.41
C TRP A 156 -7.36 3.52 -10.43
N THR A 157 -8.61 3.31 -10.85
CA THR A 157 -9.67 2.71 -10.03
C THR A 157 -10.35 1.56 -10.74
N SER A 158 -10.84 0.60 -9.96
CA SER A 158 -11.67 -0.51 -10.42
C SER A 158 -12.83 -0.71 -9.46
N ILE A 159 -14.01 -1.08 -10.00
CA ILE A 159 -15.20 -1.42 -9.24
C ILE A 159 -15.63 -2.89 -9.47
N ASN A 160 -14.74 -3.70 -10.05
CA ASN A 160 -15.01 -5.09 -10.42
C ASN A 160 -13.79 -5.98 -10.18
N GLN A 161 -13.14 -5.84 -9.04
CA GLN A 161 -12.02 -6.68 -8.57
C GLN A 161 -10.75 -6.60 -9.45
N GLY A 162 -10.56 -5.48 -10.15
CA GLY A 162 -9.40 -5.30 -11.05
C GLY A 162 -9.58 -5.95 -12.44
N ILE A 163 -10.81 -6.33 -12.83
CA ILE A 163 -11.09 -6.86 -14.18
C ILE A 163 -10.97 -5.75 -15.22
N THR A 164 -11.44 -4.55 -14.88
CA THR A 164 -11.26 -3.33 -15.69
C THR A 164 -10.83 -2.16 -14.81
N TRP A 165 -10.11 -1.22 -15.40
CA TRP A 165 -9.59 -0.07 -14.72
C TRP A 165 -9.96 1.24 -15.45
N GLU A 166 -10.21 2.27 -14.67
CA GLU A 166 -10.47 3.62 -15.15
C GLU A 166 -9.40 4.59 -14.63
N ASN A 167 -8.99 5.53 -15.47
CA ASN A 167 -8.08 6.60 -15.09
C ASN A 167 -8.82 7.65 -14.27
N SER A 168 -8.47 7.79 -13.01
CA SER A 168 -9.06 8.74 -12.04
C SER A 168 -8.11 9.88 -11.66
N GLU A 169 -7.06 10.14 -12.44
CA GLU A 169 -6.10 11.23 -12.19
C GLU A 169 -6.72 12.61 -12.36
N SER A 170 -7.57 12.79 -13.38
CA SER A 170 -8.33 14.01 -13.66
C SER A 170 -7.49 15.30 -13.60
N ASN A 171 -7.78 16.23 -12.68
CA ASN A 171 -7.14 17.54 -12.54
C ASN A 171 -5.84 17.54 -11.69
N LEU A 172 -5.32 16.37 -11.29
CA LEU A 172 -4.03 16.32 -10.61
C LEU A 172 -2.91 16.84 -11.52
N PRO A 173 -1.96 17.61 -10.99
CA PRO A 173 -0.74 17.92 -11.74
C PRO A 173 0.10 16.67 -11.99
N ASP A 174 0.87 16.65 -13.05
CA ASP A 174 1.85 15.58 -13.30
C ASP A 174 2.86 15.49 -12.16
N MET A 175 2.68 14.49 -11.29
CA MET A 175 3.52 14.27 -10.11
C MET A 175 3.43 12.82 -9.62
N PRO A 176 4.47 12.28 -8.98
CA PRO A 176 4.40 11.00 -8.29
C PRO A 176 3.34 10.99 -7.19
N ILE A 177 2.45 9.99 -7.24
CA ILE A 177 1.53 9.69 -6.15
C ILE A 177 2.14 8.53 -5.35
N ARG A 178 2.36 8.75 -4.05
CA ARG A 178 3.10 7.84 -3.18
C ARG A 178 2.24 6.85 -2.44
N TRP A 179 1.04 7.30 -2.05
CA TRP A 179 0.10 6.50 -1.27
C TRP A 179 -1.33 6.95 -1.54
N ILE A 180 -2.27 6.05 -1.36
CA ILE A 180 -3.70 6.33 -1.34
C ILE A 180 -4.35 5.59 -0.18
N ILE A 181 -5.29 6.24 0.49
CA ILE A 181 -6.21 5.60 1.42
C ILE A 181 -7.64 5.94 1.03
N LEU A 182 -8.53 4.98 1.19
CA LEU A 182 -9.97 5.13 0.99
C LEU A 182 -10.66 5.25 2.35
N HIS A 183 -11.74 6.03 2.41
CA HIS A 183 -12.49 6.14 3.65
C HIS A 183 -13.31 4.85 3.89
N PRO A 184 -13.23 4.20 5.08
CA PRO A 184 -13.82 2.88 5.32
C PRO A 184 -15.34 2.83 5.22
N GLN A 185 -16.01 3.97 5.43
CA GLN A 185 -17.48 4.08 5.34
C GLN A 185 -17.96 4.59 3.98
N ASN A 186 -17.09 5.17 3.16
CA ASN A 186 -17.44 5.64 1.81
C ASN A 186 -16.20 5.72 0.92
N ALA A 187 -15.98 4.71 0.10
CA ALA A 187 -14.84 4.61 -0.81
C ALA A 187 -14.70 5.75 -1.83
N ASN A 188 -15.76 6.53 -2.07
CA ASN A 188 -15.65 7.73 -2.90
C ASN A 188 -14.76 8.81 -2.28
N HIS A 189 -14.59 8.78 -0.95
CA HIS A 189 -13.67 9.68 -0.27
C HIS A 189 -12.28 9.04 -0.21
N ALA A 190 -11.29 9.75 -0.73
CA ALA A 190 -9.91 9.29 -0.77
C ALA A 190 -8.92 10.41 -0.43
N LEU A 191 -7.77 10.01 0.16
CA LEU A 191 -6.62 10.88 0.37
C LEU A 191 -5.42 10.35 -0.37
N LEU A 192 -4.67 11.24 -1.02
CA LEU A 192 -3.39 10.95 -1.69
C LEU A 192 -2.23 11.57 -0.93
N ALA A 193 -1.17 10.78 -0.77
CA ALA A 193 0.16 11.28 -0.43
C ALA A 193 0.93 11.62 -1.70
N THR A 194 1.40 12.86 -1.82
CA THR A 194 2.02 13.37 -3.05
C THR A 194 3.36 14.07 -2.81
N GLU A 195 4.02 14.49 -3.88
CA GLU A 195 5.24 15.32 -3.79
C GLU A 195 4.99 16.70 -3.14
N ILE A 196 3.76 17.19 -3.13
CA ILE A 196 3.40 18.54 -2.68
C ILE A 196 2.27 18.54 -1.63
N GLY A 197 2.30 17.58 -0.73
CA GLY A 197 1.33 17.48 0.36
C GLY A 197 0.28 16.42 0.14
N ILE A 198 -0.87 16.61 0.76
CA ILE A 198 -2.02 15.72 0.68
C ILE A 198 -3.05 16.32 -0.26
N TRP A 199 -3.62 15.47 -1.11
CA TRP A 199 -4.78 15.79 -1.94
C TRP A 199 -5.94 14.90 -1.54
N TYR A 200 -7.18 15.38 -1.72
CA TYR A 200 -8.39 14.63 -1.39
C TYR A 200 -9.44 14.73 -2.48
N THR A 201 -10.32 13.75 -2.50
CA THR A 201 -11.56 13.76 -3.30
C THR A 201 -12.69 13.16 -2.49
N ASN A 202 -13.93 13.51 -2.86
CA ASN A 202 -15.17 12.91 -2.34
C ASN A 202 -15.95 12.17 -3.43
N ASN A 203 -15.38 12.02 -4.63
CA ASN A 203 -16.04 11.42 -5.79
C ASN A 203 -15.10 10.53 -6.63
N LEU A 204 -14.23 9.75 -5.98
CA LEU A 204 -13.18 8.95 -6.62
C LEU A 204 -13.68 8.03 -7.74
N PHE A 205 -14.83 7.37 -7.55
CA PHE A 205 -15.40 6.41 -8.51
C PHE A 205 -16.48 7.03 -9.41
N SER A 206 -16.38 8.31 -9.73
CA SER A 206 -17.27 8.99 -10.63
C SER A 206 -16.59 9.28 -11.97
N ASP A 207 -17.39 9.39 -13.05
CA ASP A 207 -16.91 9.77 -14.39
C ASP A 207 -16.20 11.13 -14.43
N SER A 208 -16.32 11.91 -13.36
CA SER A 208 -15.74 13.24 -13.22
C SER A 208 -15.09 13.43 -11.84
N THR A 209 -14.13 12.60 -11.51
CA THR A 209 -13.31 12.76 -10.29
C THR A 209 -12.68 14.13 -10.25
N GLU A 210 -12.70 14.77 -9.09
CA GLU A 210 -12.07 16.08 -8.87
C GLU A 210 -11.23 16.03 -7.60
N TRP A 211 -9.97 16.44 -7.70
CA TRP A 211 -9.02 16.44 -6.62
C TRP A 211 -8.75 17.84 -6.10
N TYR A 212 -8.67 17.98 -4.79
CA TYR A 212 -8.41 19.22 -4.07
C TYR A 212 -7.19 19.07 -3.18
N GLN A 213 -6.31 20.07 -3.19
CA GLN A 213 -5.16 20.08 -2.30
C GLN A 213 -5.58 20.47 -0.89
N SER A 214 -5.16 19.70 0.11
CA SER A 214 -5.31 20.09 1.52
C SER A 214 -4.32 21.21 1.83
N THR A 215 -4.85 22.37 2.23
CA THR A 215 -4.04 23.58 2.51
C THR A 215 -3.91 23.88 4.01
N ASN A 216 -4.56 23.09 4.87
CA ASN A 216 -4.62 23.35 6.30
C ASN A 216 -3.42 22.72 7.04
N GLY A 217 -2.59 23.56 7.66
CA GLY A 217 -1.58 23.20 8.64
C GLY A 217 -0.29 22.57 8.08
N MET A 218 -0.36 21.67 7.12
CA MET A 218 0.81 21.05 6.51
C MET A 218 1.27 21.89 5.31
N ALA A 219 2.54 22.31 5.30
CA ALA A 219 3.13 22.96 4.13
C ALA A 219 3.25 21.96 2.97
N ASN A 220 3.45 22.48 1.73
CA ASN A 220 3.76 21.66 0.56
C ASN A 220 5.08 20.91 0.78
N VAL A 221 4.98 19.74 1.38
CA VAL A 221 6.07 18.82 1.65
C VAL A 221 5.71 17.46 1.09
N ARG A 222 6.67 16.74 0.56
CA ARG A 222 6.47 15.37 0.10
C ARG A 222 5.96 14.51 1.26
N VAL A 223 4.87 13.80 1.01
CA VAL A 223 4.29 12.79 1.89
C VAL A 223 4.58 11.42 1.28
N ASP A 224 5.23 10.55 2.03
CA ASP A 224 5.63 9.22 1.54
C ASP A 224 4.59 8.14 1.84
N MET A 225 3.81 8.28 2.94
CA MET A 225 2.87 7.27 3.38
C MET A 225 1.74 7.90 4.20
N LEU A 226 0.55 7.34 4.08
CA LEU A 226 -0.61 7.60 4.92
C LEU A 226 -1.01 6.30 5.63
N GLN A 227 -1.32 6.40 6.92
CA GLN A 227 -1.92 5.31 7.68
C GLN A 227 -3.15 5.83 8.42
N MET A 228 -4.24 5.06 8.39
CA MET A 228 -5.47 5.43 9.07
C MET A 228 -5.79 4.46 10.19
N ARG A 229 -6.21 5.00 11.32
CA ARG A 229 -6.82 4.24 12.39
C ARG A 229 -8.34 4.32 12.24
N GLU A 230 -8.96 3.20 11.82
CA GLU A 230 -10.38 3.16 11.48
C GLU A 230 -11.32 3.45 12.66
N SER A 231 -10.89 3.19 13.90
CA SER A 231 -11.74 3.36 15.09
C SER A 231 -12.16 4.82 15.35
N ASP A 232 -11.41 5.78 14.83
CA ASP A 232 -11.65 7.23 15.01
C ASP A 232 -11.31 8.05 13.76
N ASN A 233 -11.05 7.40 12.63
CA ASN A 233 -10.66 8.00 11.36
C ASN A 233 -9.41 8.89 11.44
N MET A 234 -8.54 8.66 12.43
CA MET A 234 -7.29 9.40 12.54
C MET A 234 -6.30 8.94 11.47
N VAL A 235 -5.83 9.87 10.66
CA VAL A 235 -4.81 9.65 9.64
C VAL A 235 -3.48 10.18 10.10
N LEU A 236 -2.44 9.37 9.99
CA LEU A 236 -1.04 9.76 10.18
C LEU A 236 -0.38 9.91 8.82
N ALA A 237 0.28 11.04 8.59
CA ALA A 237 1.04 11.33 7.38
C ALA A 237 2.54 11.35 7.67
N ALA A 238 3.29 10.46 7.02
CA ALA A 238 4.74 10.43 7.10
C ALA A 238 5.35 11.32 6.01
N THR A 239 6.07 12.37 6.41
CA THR A 239 6.64 13.35 5.47
C THR A 239 8.14 13.19 5.28
N HIS A 240 8.62 13.58 4.11
CA HIS A 240 10.04 13.59 3.84
C HIS A 240 10.73 14.81 4.50
N GLY A 241 11.36 14.56 5.65
CA GLY A 241 12.18 15.56 6.34
C GLY A 241 11.44 16.52 7.28
N ARG A 242 10.11 16.38 7.48
CA ARG A 242 9.33 17.20 8.43
C ARG A 242 8.63 16.39 9.52
N GLY A 243 8.97 15.09 9.67
CA GLY A 243 8.38 14.23 10.69
C GLY A 243 6.98 13.73 10.33
N LEU A 244 6.15 13.55 11.33
CA LEU A 244 4.82 13.00 11.23
C LEU A 244 3.78 14.08 11.51
N PHE A 245 2.71 14.09 10.71
CA PHE A 245 1.54 14.91 10.91
C PHE A 245 0.32 14.02 11.10
N TYR A 246 -0.70 14.48 11.79
CA TYR A 246 -1.95 13.75 11.93
C TYR A 246 -3.16 14.67 11.73
N GLY A 247 -4.29 14.04 11.35
CA GLY A 247 -5.58 14.73 11.19
C GLY A 247 -6.71 13.73 11.21
N LEU A 248 -7.95 14.20 11.14
CA LEU A 248 -9.12 13.36 11.03
C LEU A 248 -9.61 13.33 9.58
N PHE A 249 -9.98 12.15 9.10
CA PHE A 249 -10.60 11.97 7.80
C PHE A 249 -12.10 11.70 8.00
N ASN A 250 -12.90 12.77 8.08
CA ASN A 250 -14.33 12.70 8.33
C ASN A 250 -15.12 12.94 7.05
N LEU A 251 -16.28 12.28 6.90
CA LEU A 251 -17.17 12.43 5.73
C LEU A 251 -17.89 13.79 5.68
N GLU A 252 -18.07 14.46 6.82
CA GLU A 252 -18.81 15.71 6.93
C GLU A 252 -17.94 16.96 6.69
N ASP A 253 -16.62 16.83 6.77
CA ASP A 253 -15.67 17.92 6.60
C ASP A 253 -14.86 17.72 5.32
N GLU A 254 -15.01 18.64 4.37
CA GLU A 254 -14.17 18.71 3.16
C GLU A 254 -12.71 19.14 3.47
N THR A 255 -12.35 19.18 4.74
CA THR A 255 -11.03 19.63 5.20
C THR A 255 -10.46 18.67 6.24
N LEU A 256 -9.24 18.18 5.99
CA LEU A 256 -8.41 17.62 7.06
C LEU A 256 -8.09 18.72 8.07
N TYR A 257 -8.83 18.75 9.17
CA TYR A 257 -8.45 19.57 10.32
C TYR A 257 -7.34 18.83 11.07
N GLY A 258 -6.11 19.18 10.76
CA GLY A 258 -4.97 18.87 11.59
C GLY A 258 -4.49 20.15 12.23
N ASP A 259 -4.76 20.35 13.51
CA ASP A 259 -3.95 21.23 14.33
C ASP A 259 -2.62 20.49 14.53
N LEU A 260 -1.64 20.90 13.73
CA LEU A 260 -0.32 20.29 13.70
C LEU A 260 0.53 20.99 14.76
N ASN A 261 0.52 20.44 15.97
CA ASN A 261 1.46 20.76 17.02
C ASN A 261 2.65 19.79 17.02
#